data_21d3313c3d73891fb1af825d5af16634
#
_entry.id   21d3313c3d73891fb1af825d5af16634
#
_cell.length_a   1.000
_cell.length_b   1.000
_cell.length_c   1.000
_cell.angle_alpha   90.00
_cell.angle_beta   90.00
_cell.angle_gamma   90.00
#
_symmetry.space_group_name_H-M   'P 1'
#
loop_
_entity.id
_entity.type
_entity.pdbx_description
1 polymer ?
#
loop_
_entity_poly.entity_id
_entity_poly.type
_entity_poly.pdbx_seq_one_letter_code
_entity_poly.pdbx_strand_id
1 'polypeptide(L)'
;MKVSGERQFDAPIATVWEVLNDPAQMAKTMPGVESFDIQDDRHWRAHVKIPLGLGGLHMSIDFEKMEEREPEFAKLHAKGNGVGAVLNMDTSFNLSEAAGGTNMKWEADVHLLGPVASMGQRVLQPIVNQQVSQVLGALDKQVQEAKSS
;
A
#
# COMPACT_ATOMS: atom_id res chain seq x y z
N MET A 1 0.31 4.89 -14.45
CA MET A 1 -0.14 3.48 -14.42
C MET A 1 -1.18 3.32 -13.33
N LYS A 2 -2.37 2.87 -13.69
CA LYS A 2 -3.44 2.66 -12.72
C LYS A 2 -3.62 1.18 -12.46
N VAL A 3 -3.72 0.82 -11.18
CA VAL A 3 -4.08 -0.53 -10.76
C VAL A 3 -5.26 -0.43 -9.80
N SER A 4 -6.16 -1.41 -9.85
CA SER A 4 -7.36 -1.41 -9.02
C SER A 4 -7.83 -2.83 -8.79
N GLY A 5 -8.69 -3.01 -7.81
CA GLY A 5 -9.27 -4.31 -7.54
C GLY A 5 -10.24 -4.28 -6.38
N GLU A 6 -10.71 -5.46 -6.03
CA GLU A 6 -11.57 -5.68 -4.89
C GLU A 6 -11.01 -6.82 -4.05
N ARG A 7 -11.21 -6.73 -2.74
CA ARG A 7 -10.82 -7.78 -1.81
C ARG A 7 -11.91 -7.96 -0.76
N GLN A 8 -12.32 -9.20 -0.55
CA GLN A 8 -13.25 -9.54 0.52
C GLN A 8 -12.47 -9.98 1.76
N PHE A 9 -12.76 -9.34 2.90
CA PHE A 9 -12.18 -9.72 4.18
C PHE A 9 -13.25 -10.36 5.05
N ASP A 10 -12.90 -11.46 5.69
CA ASP A 10 -13.78 -12.15 6.63
C ASP A 10 -13.64 -11.52 8.02
N ALA A 11 -14.03 -10.27 8.13
CA ALA A 11 -13.94 -9.48 9.37
C ALA A 11 -14.90 -8.30 9.31
N PRO A 12 -15.34 -7.78 10.47
CA PRO A 12 -16.19 -6.59 10.52
C PRO A 12 -15.50 -5.38 9.94
N ILE A 13 -16.28 -4.44 9.39
CA ILE A 13 -15.74 -3.23 8.77
C ILE A 13 -14.88 -2.40 9.75
N ALA A 14 -15.25 -2.35 11.02
CA ALA A 14 -14.47 -1.65 12.03
C ALA A 14 -13.07 -2.26 12.21
N THR A 15 -12.96 -3.59 12.13
CA THR A 15 -11.67 -4.28 12.25
C THR A 15 -10.79 -3.98 11.05
N VAL A 16 -11.35 -4.03 9.84
CA VAL A 16 -10.60 -3.72 8.61
C VAL A 16 -10.14 -2.26 8.63
N TRP A 17 -11.03 -1.36 9.03
CA TRP A 17 -10.70 0.07 9.14
C TRP A 17 -9.54 0.30 10.11
N GLU A 18 -9.57 -0.33 11.28
CA GLU A 18 -8.51 -0.20 12.27
C GLU A 18 -7.13 -0.55 11.69
N VAL A 19 -7.06 -1.66 10.96
CA VAL A 19 -5.81 -2.10 10.33
C VAL A 19 -5.35 -1.09 9.28
N LEU A 20 -6.26 -0.66 8.41
CA LEU A 20 -5.93 0.30 7.34
C LEU A 20 -5.55 1.67 7.89
N ASN A 21 -6.08 2.03 9.06
CA ASN A 21 -5.86 3.35 9.63
C ASN A 21 -4.62 3.44 10.53
N ASP A 22 -4.00 2.32 10.83
CA ASP A 22 -2.80 2.27 11.69
C ASP A 22 -1.53 2.40 10.85
N PRO A 23 -0.77 3.51 10.98
CA PRO A 23 0.45 3.72 10.20
C PRO A 23 1.48 2.59 10.35
N ALA A 24 1.64 2.03 11.55
CA ALA A 24 2.57 0.92 11.77
C ALA A 24 2.14 -0.33 10.99
N GLN A 25 0.85 -0.65 11.00
CA GLN A 25 0.32 -1.77 10.23
C GLN A 25 0.52 -1.54 8.73
N MET A 26 0.22 -0.33 8.25
CA MET A 26 0.38 0.02 6.84
C MET A 26 1.85 -0.06 6.41
N ALA A 27 2.77 0.42 7.24
CA ALA A 27 4.20 0.33 6.95
C ALA A 27 4.64 -1.13 6.82
N LYS A 28 4.12 -2.01 7.65
CA LYS A 28 4.46 -3.44 7.63
C LYS A 28 3.90 -4.18 6.41
N THR A 29 2.88 -3.64 5.73
CA THR A 29 2.34 -4.27 4.51
C THR A 29 3.29 -4.12 3.32
N MET A 30 4.20 -3.15 3.36
CA MET A 30 5.10 -2.89 2.25
C MET A 30 6.06 -4.06 2.03
N PRO A 31 6.04 -4.69 0.83
CA PRO A 31 6.99 -5.76 0.53
C PRO A 31 8.41 -5.22 0.55
N GLY A 32 9.31 -5.97 1.14
CA GLY A 32 10.72 -5.56 1.22
C GLY A 32 10.99 -4.44 2.20
N VAL A 33 10.08 -4.14 3.12
CA VAL A 33 10.30 -3.12 4.14
C VAL A 33 11.46 -3.55 5.05
N GLU A 34 12.45 -2.66 5.17
CA GLU A 34 13.64 -2.90 6.00
C GLU A 34 13.51 -2.15 7.34
N SER A 35 12.92 -0.97 7.30
CA SER A 35 12.67 -0.15 8.49
C SER A 35 11.58 0.86 8.18
N PHE A 36 10.99 1.45 9.22
CA PHE A 36 10.03 2.53 9.06
C PHE A 36 10.03 3.44 10.28
N ASP A 37 9.63 4.70 10.03
CA ASP A 37 9.51 5.73 11.07
C ASP A 37 8.12 6.33 11.03
N ILE A 38 7.42 6.31 12.16
CA ILE A 38 6.10 6.93 12.29
C ILE A 38 6.32 8.33 12.86
N GLN A 39 6.02 9.37 12.07
CA GLN A 39 6.16 10.75 12.51
C GLN A 39 4.93 11.20 13.33
N ASP A 40 3.74 10.86 12.83
CA ASP A 40 2.48 11.09 13.51
C ASP A 40 1.42 10.14 12.92
N ASP A 41 0.15 10.31 13.29
CA ASP A 41 -0.92 9.43 12.82
C ASP A 41 -1.29 9.63 11.34
N ARG A 42 -0.73 10.65 10.70
CA ARG A 42 -0.99 10.97 9.29
C ARG A 42 0.24 10.88 8.40
N HIS A 43 1.44 10.75 8.97
CA HIS A 43 2.70 10.78 8.22
C HIS A 43 3.64 9.69 8.72
N TRP A 44 4.17 8.90 7.79
CA TRP A 44 5.21 7.92 8.11
C TRP A 44 6.13 7.72 6.91
N ARG A 45 7.31 7.19 7.18
CA ARG A 45 8.31 6.88 6.17
C ARG A 45 8.68 5.41 6.26
N ALA A 46 8.76 4.75 5.11
CA ALA A 46 9.24 3.37 5.02
C ALA A 46 10.48 3.32 4.14
N HIS A 47 11.43 2.48 4.54
CA HIS A 47 12.62 2.18 3.74
C HIS A 47 12.44 0.78 3.20
N VAL A 48 12.38 0.65 1.88
CA VAL A 48 12.04 -0.61 1.22
C VAL A 48 13.09 -0.98 0.18
N LYS A 49 13.16 -2.28 -0.12
CA LYS A 49 13.96 -2.80 -1.22
C LYS A 49 13.01 -3.45 -2.21
N ILE A 50 12.96 -2.89 -3.42
CA ILE A 50 12.11 -3.39 -4.49
C ILE A 50 12.94 -4.29 -5.40
N PRO A 51 12.40 -5.47 -5.83
CA PRO A 51 13.16 -6.42 -6.66
C PRO A 51 13.24 -5.93 -8.10
N LEU A 52 14.15 -4.99 -8.37
CA LEU A 52 14.42 -4.44 -9.68
C LEU A 52 15.90 -4.62 -10.00
N GLY A 53 16.19 -5.39 -11.05
CA GLY A 53 17.55 -5.65 -11.48
C GLY A 53 18.37 -6.45 -10.46
N LEU A 54 19.69 -6.41 -10.61
CA LEU A 54 20.61 -7.09 -9.70
C LEU A 54 20.78 -6.26 -8.43
N GLY A 55 20.50 -6.84 -7.28
CA GLY A 55 20.65 -6.19 -5.99
C GLY A 55 19.44 -5.35 -5.55
N GLY A 56 18.43 -5.20 -6.41
CA GLY A 56 17.22 -4.47 -6.08
C GLY A 56 17.37 -2.96 -6.05
N LEU A 57 16.26 -2.27 -5.84
CA LEU A 57 16.18 -0.82 -5.74
C LEU A 57 15.79 -0.44 -4.32
N HIS A 58 16.69 0.26 -3.62
CA HIS A 58 16.36 0.80 -2.29
C HIS A 58 15.63 2.13 -2.45
N MET A 59 14.49 2.27 -1.77
CA MET A 59 13.68 3.50 -1.79
C MET A 59 13.28 3.90 -0.39
N SER A 60 13.22 5.22 -0.18
CA SER A 60 12.55 5.80 0.98
C SER A 60 11.21 6.34 0.50
N ILE A 61 10.12 5.90 1.11
CA ILE A 61 8.77 6.29 0.71
C ILE A 61 8.10 7.02 1.86
N ASP A 62 7.69 8.27 1.60
CA ASP A 62 6.93 9.09 2.54
C ASP A 62 5.44 8.93 2.25
N PHE A 63 4.69 8.55 3.28
CA PHE A 63 3.24 8.39 3.20
C PHE A 63 2.53 9.49 3.95
N GLU A 64 1.42 9.97 3.38
CA GLU A 64 0.56 10.97 4.00
C GLU A 64 -0.90 10.57 3.83
N LYS A 65 -1.66 10.59 4.92
CA LYS A 65 -3.12 10.42 4.84
C LYS A 65 -3.72 11.73 4.36
N MET A 66 -4.43 11.67 3.23
CA MET A 66 -5.02 12.86 2.61
C MET A 66 -6.45 13.08 3.04
N GLU A 67 -7.25 12.01 3.08
CA GLU A 67 -8.67 12.09 3.40
C GLU A 67 -9.11 10.83 4.12
N GLU A 68 -9.98 10.99 5.11
CA GLU A 68 -10.58 9.88 5.85
C GLU A 68 -12.04 10.14 6.09
N ARG A 69 -12.87 9.15 5.82
CA ARG A 69 -14.29 9.12 6.22
C ARG A 69 -14.55 7.77 6.89
N GLU A 70 -14.33 7.73 8.18
CA GLU A 70 -14.45 6.49 8.96
C GLU A 70 -15.87 5.97 8.92
N PRO A 71 -16.09 4.66 8.73
CA PRO A 71 -15.12 3.60 8.41
C PRO A 71 -15.11 3.23 6.92
N GLU A 72 -15.49 4.12 6.04
CA GLU A 72 -15.82 3.81 4.65
C GLU A 72 -14.73 4.16 3.64
N PHE A 73 -13.99 5.24 3.87
CA PHE A 73 -13.09 5.76 2.85
C PHE A 73 -11.79 6.29 3.43
N ALA A 74 -10.67 5.95 2.78
CA ALA A 74 -9.37 6.52 3.09
C ALA A 74 -8.59 6.77 1.80
N LYS A 75 -7.83 7.86 1.77
CA LYS A 75 -6.98 8.21 0.65
C LYS A 75 -5.58 8.54 1.17
N LEU A 76 -4.58 7.93 0.55
CA LEU A 76 -3.17 8.09 0.88
C LEU A 76 -2.40 8.65 -0.31
N HIS A 77 -1.40 9.47 -0.03
CA HIS A 77 -0.40 9.88 -1.00
C HIS A 77 0.95 9.31 -0.58
N ALA A 78 1.72 8.80 -1.54
CA ALA A 78 3.05 8.29 -1.29
C ALA A 78 4.03 8.93 -2.25
N LYS A 79 5.18 9.33 -1.72
CA LYS A 79 6.28 9.89 -2.51
C LYS A 79 7.55 9.13 -2.17
N GLY A 80 8.11 8.44 -3.16
CA GLY A 80 9.32 7.65 -2.96
C GLY A 80 10.51 8.22 -3.70
N ASN A 81 11.69 8.04 -3.13
CA ASN A 81 12.96 8.45 -3.73
C ASN A 81 13.97 7.32 -3.62
N GLY A 82 14.61 7.01 -4.73
CA GLY A 82 15.67 6.03 -4.80
C GLY A 82 16.68 6.45 -5.86
N VAL A 83 17.76 5.70 -5.99
CA VAL A 83 18.77 5.97 -7.03
C VAL A 83 18.14 5.66 -8.40
N GLY A 84 18.00 6.69 -9.23
CA GLY A 84 17.44 6.55 -10.57
C GLY A 84 15.93 6.40 -10.62
N ALA A 85 15.21 6.67 -9.50
CA ALA A 85 13.78 6.50 -9.45
C ALA A 85 13.11 7.49 -8.52
N VAL A 86 11.99 8.05 -8.97
CA VAL A 86 11.08 8.85 -8.15
C VAL A 86 9.70 8.25 -8.31
N LEU A 87 9.02 8.00 -7.20
CA LEU A 87 7.68 7.44 -7.16
C LEU A 87 6.69 8.47 -6.66
N ASN A 88 5.57 8.63 -7.36
CA ASN A 88 4.40 9.35 -6.85
C ASN A 88 3.21 8.42 -6.97
N MET A 89 2.46 8.24 -5.90
CA MET A 89 1.33 7.32 -5.89
C MET A 89 0.18 7.89 -5.08
N ASP A 90 -1.02 7.82 -5.64
CA ASP A 90 -2.26 8.13 -4.93
C ASP A 90 -3.07 6.85 -4.82
N THR A 91 -3.44 6.49 -3.59
CA THR A 91 -4.18 5.26 -3.32
C THR A 91 -5.45 5.57 -2.54
N SER A 92 -6.55 4.95 -2.94
CA SER A 92 -7.82 5.09 -2.21
C SER A 92 -8.40 3.71 -1.89
N PHE A 93 -9.08 3.65 -0.74
CA PHE A 93 -9.77 2.45 -0.26
C PHE A 93 -11.23 2.79 0.04
N ASN A 94 -12.15 2.01 -0.48
CA ASN A 94 -13.57 2.11 -0.17
C ASN A 94 -14.02 0.81 0.47
N LEU A 95 -14.53 0.90 1.69
CA LEU A 95 -15.00 -0.25 2.45
C LEU A 95 -16.52 -0.27 2.50
N SER A 96 -17.11 -1.45 2.34
CA SER A 96 -18.54 -1.67 2.51
C SER A 96 -18.77 -3.04 3.14
N GLU A 97 -19.86 -3.17 3.88
CA GLU A 97 -20.24 -4.46 4.43
C GLU A 97 -20.78 -5.36 3.31
N ALA A 98 -20.32 -6.60 3.26
CA ALA A 98 -20.75 -7.55 2.23
C ALA A 98 -20.56 -8.98 2.70
N ALA A 99 -21.56 -9.82 2.50
CA ALA A 99 -21.51 -11.28 2.73
C ALA A 99 -20.99 -11.65 4.13
N GLY A 100 -21.39 -10.88 5.16
CA GLY A 100 -20.97 -11.14 6.54
C GLY A 100 -19.56 -10.67 6.88
N GLY A 101 -18.90 -9.97 5.98
CA GLY A 101 -17.58 -9.40 6.18
C GLY A 101 -17.50 -8.02 5.57
N THR A 102 -16.34 -7.69 5.01
CA THR A 102 -16.08 -6.37 4.44
C THR A 102 -15.51 -6.51 3.04
N ASN A 103 -16.09 -5.77 2.10
CA ASN A 103 -15.53 -5.64 0.75
C ASN A 103 -14.72 -4.36 0.66
N MET A 104 -13.50 -4.47 0.16
CA MET A 104 -12.62 -3.33 -0.09
C MET A 104 -12.43 -3.16 -1.58
N LYS A 105 -12.84 -1.99 -2.09
CA LYS A 105 -12.49 -1.56 -3.44
C LYS A 105 -11.32 -0.60 -3.32
N TRP A 106 -10.27 -0.86 -4.06
CA TRP A 106 -9.08 -0.04 -3.99
C TRP A 106 -8.60 0.37 -5.37
N GLU A 107 -7.96 1.53 -5.43
CA GLU A 107 -7.32 2.04 -6.64
C GLU A 107 -5.98 2.64 -6.25
N ALA A 108 -4.99 2.48 -7.12
CA ALA A 108 -3.70 3.16 -6.98
C ALA A 108 -3.29 3.72 -8.34
N ASP A 109 -2.94 5.01 -8.35
CA ASP A 109 -2.40 5.67 -9.53
C ASP A 109 -0.90 5.85 -9.28
N VAL A 110 -0.09 5.10 -10.02
CA VAL A 110 1.35 4.99 -9.81
C VAL A 110 2.10 5.72 -10.91
N HIS A 111 2.93 6.69 -10.54
CA HIS A 111 3.78 7.43 -11.47
C HIS A 111 5.24 7.20 -11.09
N LEU A 112 6.00 6.58 -11.99
CA LEU A 112 7.43 6.39 -11.85
C LEU A 112 8.15 7.35 -12.78
N LEU A 113 9.16 8.05 -12.26
CA LEU A 113 9.98 9.01 -12.97
C LEU A 113 11.45 8.63 -12.84
N GLY A 114 12.26 9.17 -13.74
CA GLY A 114 13.69 8.91 -13.76
C GLY A 114 14.06 7.73 -14.67
N PRO A 115 15.34 7.33 -14.69
CA PRO A 115 15.81 6.23 -15.55
C PRO A 115 15.02 4.93 -15.43
N VAL A 116 14.49 4.60 -14.25
CA VAL A 116 13.70 3.38 -14.04
C VAL A 116 12.45 3.38 -14.91
N ALA A 117 11.87 4.55 -15.20
CA ALA A 117 10.67 4.67 -16.02
C ALA A 117 10.93 4.25 -17.47
N SER A 118 12.18 4.30 -17.94
CA SER A 118 12.55 3.92 -19.29
C SER A 118 12.42 2.41 -19.53
N MET A 119 12.28 1.61 -18.47
CA MET A 119 12.07 0.16 -18.59
C MET A 119 10.71 -0.16 -19.24
N GLY A 120 9.75 0.78 -19.18
CA GLY A 120 8.44 0.65 -19.79
C GLY A 120 7.47 -0.21 -19.01
N GLN A 121 6.18 -0.08 -19.37
CA GLN A 121 5.09 -0.79 -18.66
C GLN A 121 5.20 -2.31 -18.77
N ARG A 122 5.73 -2.82 -19.88
CA ARG A 122 5.85 -4.26 -20.08
C ARG A 122 6.72 -4.91 -19.02
N VAL A 123 7.76 -4.20 -18.53
CA VAL A 123 8.66 -4.68 -17.47
C VAL A 123 8.09 -4.32 -16.10
N LEU A 124 7.58 -3.10 -15.94
CA LEU A 124 7.14 -2.59 -14.65
C LEU A 124 5.79 -3.16 -14.18
N GLN A 125 4.85 -3.40 -15.10
CA GLN A 125 3.51 -3.88 -14.74
C GLN A 125 3.52 -5.19 -13.95
N PRO A 126 4.28 -6.24 -14.35
CA PRO A 126 4.35 -7.46 -13.54
C PRO A 126 4.92 -7.23 -12.14
N ILE A 127 5.89 -6.32 -12.01
CA ILE A 127 6.49 -5.99 -10.72
C ILE A 127 5.45 -5.30 -9.82
N VAL A 128 4.73 -4.32 -10.34
CA VAL A 128 3.68 -3.62 -9.61
C VAL A 128 2.59 -4.61 -9.18
N ASN A 129 2.15 -5.48 -10.08
CA ASN A 129 1.13 -6.49 -9.78
C ASN A 129 1.58 -7.42 -8.66
N GLN A 130 2.84 -7.85 -8.67
CA GLN A 130 3.40 -8.70 -7.62
C GLN A 130 3.45 -7.97 -6.28
N GLN A 131 3.87 -6.70 -6.28
CA GLN A 131 3.92 -5.89 -5.06
C GLN A 131 2.52 -5.72 -4.46
N VAL A 132 1.53 -5.42 -5.31
CA VAL A 132 0.13 -5.27 -4.88
C VAL A 132 -0.36 -6.58 -4.26
N SER A 133 -0.10 -7.72 -4.91
CA SER A 133 -0.51 -9.03 -4.39
C SER A 133 0.08 -9.29 -3.00
N GLN A 134 1.34 -8.92 -2.78
CA GLN A 134 1.99 -9.09 -1.48
C GLN A 134 1.39 -8.17 -0.42
N VAL A 135 1.08 -6.92 -0.78
CA VAL A 135 0.40 -5.98 0.14
C VAL A 135 -0.96 -6.55 0.57
N LEU A 136 -1.74 -7.02 -0.38
CA LEU A 136 -3.07 -7.59 -0.09
C LEU A 136 -2.97 -8.84 0.79
N GLY A 137 -1.98 -9.69 0.55
CA GLY A 137 -1.73 -10.86 1.39
C GLY A 137 -1.35 -10.48 2.81
N ALA A 138 -0.52 -9.45 2.97
CA ALA A 138 -0.14 -8.94 4.28
C ALA A 138 -1.34 -8.34 5.02
N LEU A 139 -2.20 -7.60 4.30
CA LEU A 139 -3.44 -7.04 4.87
C LEU A 139 -4.37 -8.15 5.35
N ASP A 140 -4.56 -9.21 4.58
CA ASP A 140 -5.37 -10.36 5.00
C ASP A 140 -4.88 -10.92 6.33
N LYS A 141 -3.56 -11.11 6.45
CA LYS A 141 -2.96 -11.65 7.66
C LYS A 141 -3.18 -10.72 8.85
N GLN A 142 -2.96 -9.42 8.66
CA GLN A 142 -3.15 -8.42 9.71
C GLN A 142 -4.61 -8.35 10.17
N VAL A 143 -5.55 -8.41 9.22
CA VAL A 143 -6.98 -8.40 9.54
C VAL A 143 -7.37 -9.65 10.32
N GLN A 144 -6.86 -10.83 9.95
CA GLN A 144 -7.15 -12.05 10.69
C GLN A 144 -6.56 -12.02 12.10
N GLU A 145 -5.36 -11.49 12.26
CA GLU A 145 -4.73 -11.31 13.57
C GLU A 145 -5.52 -10.35 14.45
N ALA A 146 -5.98 -9.23 13.88
CA ALA A 146 -6.80 -8.23 14.59
C ALA A 146 -8.15 -8.82 15.00
N LYS A 147 -8.75 -9.64 14.13
CA LYS A 147 -10.02 -10.30 14.40
C LYS A 147 -9.92 -11.29 15.56
N SER A 148 -8.75 -11.94 15.71
CA SER A 148 -8.52 -12.97 16.72
C SER A 148 -8.16 -12.40 18.09
N SER A 149 -7.82 -11.12 18.17
CA SER A 149 -7.38 -10.49 19.42
C SER A 149 -8.49 -9.88 20.25
#